data_168edf6b0b12861c175056ee3dcef402
#
_entry.id   168edf6b0b12861c175056ee3dcef402
#
_cell.length_a   1.000
_cell.length_b   1.000
_cell.length_c   1.000
_cell.angle_alpha   90.00
_cell.angle_beta   90.00
_cell.angle_gamma   90.00
#
_symmetry.space_group_name_H-M   'P 1'
#
loop_
_entity.id
_entity.type
_entity.pdbx_description
1 polymer ?
#
loop_
_entity_poly.entity_id
_entity_poly.type
_entity_poly.pdbx_seq_one_letter_code
_entity_poly.pdbx_strand_id
1 'polypeptide(L)'
;MSKEIISGGEALMRSLINEGVDTVFGYPGGSIMPVFDAMYDYADKLHYVLTRHEQGATHAAQGYARVSGKVGVCIVTSGPGATNTITGIGDALMDSTPMVSQAK
;
A
#
# COMPACT_ATOMS: atom_id res chain seq x y z
N MET A 1 -6.20 -29.47 -12.83
CA MET A 1 -6.05 -28.03 -12.68
C MET A 1 -4.60 -27.70 -12.31
N SER A 2 -3.93 -26.94 -13.12
CA SER A 2 -2.55 -26.55 -12.83
C SER A 2 -2.51 -25.46 -11.77
N LYS A 3 -1.53 -25.54 -10.87
CA LYS A 3 -1.28 -24.49 -9.91
C LYS A 3 -0.27 -23.52 -10.49
N GLU A 4 -0.60 -22.26 -10.48
CA GLU A 4 0.32 -21.21 -10.86
C GLU A 4 1.24 -20.89 -9.70
N ILE A 5 2.54 -20.79 -9.95
CA ILE A 5 3.53 -20.42 -8.94
C ILE A 5 3.91 -18.97 -9.19
N ILE A 6 3.65 -18.10 -8.22
CA ILE A 6 3.98 -16.69 -8.29
C ILE A 6 4.71 -16.25 -7.01
N SER A 7 5.44 -15.15 -7.09
CA SER A 7 6.09 -14.57 -5.92
C SER A 7 5.06 -13.98 -4.97
N GLY A 8 5.46 -13.78 -3.70
CA GLY A 8 4.62 -13.11 -2.73
C GLY A 8 4.27 -11.68 -3.14
N GLY A 9 5.23 -10.96 -3.73
CA GLY A 9 4.99 -9.61 -4.23
C GLY A 9 3.94 -9.59 -5.33
N GLU A 10 4.00 -10.52 -6.26
CA GLU A 10 3.00 -10.62 -7.33
C GLU A 10 1.64 -11.02 -6.77
N ALA A 11 1.60 -11.93 -5.80
CA ALA A 11 0.36 -12.33 -5.15
C ALA A 11 -0.31 -11.12 -4.48
N LEU A 12 0.48 -10.27 -3.81
CA LEU A 12 -0.03 -9.04 -3.21
C LEU A 12 -0.63 -8.11 -4.26
N MET A 13 0.06 -7.91 -5.39
CA MET A 13 -0.44 -7.04 -6.46
C MET A 13 -1.76 -7.57 -7.02
N ARG A 14 -1.85 -8.85 -7.30
CA ARG A 14 -3.08 -9.47 -7.81
C ARG A 14 -4.23 -9.35 -6.81
N SER A 15 -3.94 -9.53 -5.53
CA SER A 15 -4.94 -9.41 -4.47
C SER A 15 -5.49 -7.99 -4.37
N LEU A 16 -4.62 -6.99 -4.42
CA LEU A 16 -5.05 -5.58 -4.38
C LEU A 16 -5.94 -5.24 -5.58
N ILE A 17 -5.54 -5.67 -6.76
CA ILE A 17 -6.32 -5.42 -7.98
C ILE A 17 -7.66 -6.12 -7.91
N ASN A 18 -7.70 -7.36 -7.43
CA ASN A 18 -8.97 -8.10 -7.27
C ASN A 18 -9.92 -7.43 -6.29
N GLU A 19 -9.39 -6.74 -5.28
CA GLU A 19 -10.20 -6.01 -4.30
C GLU A 19 -10.59 -4.61 -4.78
N GLY A 20 -10.27 -4.27 -6.02
CA GLY A 20 -10.66 -2.99 -6.60
C GLY A 20 -9.71 -1.84 -6.27
N VAL A 21 -8.52 -2.14 -5.75
CA VAL A 21 -7.51 -1.11 -5.46
C VAL A 21 -6.87 -0.66 -6.76
N ASP A 22 -6.85 0.64 -7.00
CA ASP A 22 -6.23 1.23 -8.18
C ASP A 22 -5.09 2.20 -7.85
N THR A 23 -4.94 2.58 -6.59
CA THR A 23 -3.95 3.56 -6.16
C THR A 23 -3.36 3.14 -4.82
N VAL A 24 -2.03 3.18 -4.72
CA VAL A 24 -1.31 2.93 -3.48
C VAL A 24 -0.33 4.05 -3.22
N PHE A 25 -0.10 4.34 -1.95
CA PHE A 25 0.82 5.37 -1.49
C PHE A 25 1.96 4.70 -0.74
N GLY A 26 3.15 5.24 -0.84
CA GLY A 26 4.23 4.62 -0.12
C GLY A 26 5.57 5.31 -0.26
N TYR A 27 6.54 4.73 0.45
CA TYR A 27 7.94 5.13 0.39
C TYR A 27 8.78 3.85 0.39
N PRO A 28 9.71 3.68 -0.58
CA PRO A 28 10.44 2.43 -0.73
C PRO A 28 11.53 2.26 0.33
N GLY A 29 11.90 1.01 0.56
CA GLY A 29 13.02 0.62 1.41
C GLY A 29 13.49 -0.78 1.03
N GLY A 30 14.56 -1.25 1.66
CA GLY A 30 15.23 -2.49 1.23
C GLY A 30 14.34 -3.73 1.32
N SER A 31 13.68 -3.93 2.46
CA SER A 31 12.89 -5.15 2.67
C SER A 31 11.64 -5.24 1.81
N ILE A 32 11.08 -4.12 1.40
CA ILE A 32 9.85 -4.08 0.59
C ILE A 32 10.15 -4.07 -0.91
N MET A 33 11.41 -4.03 -1.32
CA MET A 33 11.77 -3.95 -2.74
C MET A 33 11.14 -5.03 -3.61
N PRO A 34 11.04 -6.30 -3.19
CA PRO A 34 10.36 -7.30 -4.01
C PRO A 34 8.92 -6.94 -4.35
N VAL A 35 8.21 -6.26 -3.44
CA VAL A 35 6.84 -5.79 -3.69
C VAL A 35 6.85 -4.64 -4.70
N PHE A 36 7.76 -3.68 -4.55
CA PHE A 36 7.88 -2.56 -5.49
C PHE A 36 8.29 -3.05 -6.88
N ASP A 37 9.16 -4.06 -6.95
CA ASP A 37 9.55 -4.67 -8.20
C ASP A 37 8.35 -5.32 -8.89
N ALA A 38 7.54 -6.07 -8.15
CA ALA A 38 6.31 -6.64 -8.68
C ALA A 38 5.32 -5.56 -9.14
N MET A 39 5.25 -4.45 -8.42
CA MET A 39 4.35 -3.34 -8.76
C MET A 39 4.67 -2.73 -10.12
N TYR A 40 5.93 -2.75 -10.52
CA TYR A 40 6.34 -2.23 -11.82
C TYR A 40 5.60 -2.93 -12.97
N ASP A 41 5.38 -4.24 -12.84
CA ASP A 41 4.70 -5.04 -13.87
C ASP A 41 3.19 -4.76 -13.94
N TYR A 42 2.64 -4.08 -12.94
CA TYR A 42 1.22 -3.75 -12.85
C TYR A 42 0.96 -2.24 -12.93
N ALA A 43 1.92 -1.47 -13.44
CA ALA A 43 1.83 -0.01 -13.49
C ALA A 43 0.64 0.50 -14.31
N ASP A 44 0.13 -0.29 -15.23
CA ASP A 44 -1.04 0.04 -16.03
C ASP A 44 -2.36 -0.08 -15.26
N LYS A 45 -2.37 -0.84 -14.15
CA LYS A 45 -3.57 -1.10 -13.34
C LYS A 45 -3.51 -0.51 -11.96
N LEU A 46 -2.31 -0.28 -11.44
CA LEU A 46 -2.09 0.16 -10.07
C LEU A 46 -1.20 1.39 -10.08
N HIS A 47 -1.79 2.53 -9.76
CA HIS A 47 -1.05 3.80 -9.71
C HIS A 47 -0.33 3.91 -8.38
N TYR A 48 0.99 4.11 -8.42
CA TYR A 48 1.80 4.29 -7.22
C TYR A 48 2.12 5.76 -7.03
N VAL A 49 1.80 6.29 -5.84
CA VAL A 49 2.11 7.65 -5.45
C VAL A 49 3.27 7.64 -4.46
N LEU A 50 4.41 8.11 -4.89
CA LEU A 50 5.60 8.21 -4.04
C LEU A 50 5.49 9.41 -3.11
N THR A 51 5.64 9.16 -1.81
CA THR A 51 5.73 10.24 -0.82
C THR A 51 7.18 10.41 -0.36
N ARG A 52 7.42 11.41 0.45
CA ARG A 52 8.76 11.68 0.99
C ARG A 52 8.94 11.17 2.43
N HIS A 53 7.87 10.62 3.00
CA HIS A 53 7.86 10.06 4.35
C HIS A 53 6.67 9.13 4.47
N GLU A 54 6.81 8.08 5.24
CA GLU A 54 5.74 7.09 5.41
C GLU A 54 4.49 7.68 6.07
N GLN A 55 4.67 8.63 6.98
CA GLN A 55 3.53 9.31 7.59
C GLN A 55 2.73 10.06 6.52
N GLY A 56 3.40 10.71 5.58
CA GLY A 56 2.74 11.35 4.45
C GLY A 56 1.94 10.35 3.61
N ALA A 57 2.49 9.14 3.43
CA ALA A 57 1.79 8.09 2.69
C ALA A 57 0.49 7.68 3.39
N THR A 58 0.52 7.50 4.71
CA THR A 58 -0.68 7.12 5.44
C THR A 58 -1.74 8.21 5.44
N HIS A 59 -1.35 9.47 5.61
CA HIS A 59 -2.31 10.57 5.54
C HIS A 59 -2.89 10.74 4.14
N ALA A 60 -2.07 10.56 3.11
CA ALA A 60 -2.56 10.60 1.73
C ALA A 60 -3.53 9.46 1.44
N ALA A 61 -3.22 8.25 1.90
CA ALA A 61 -4.12 7.09 1.75
C ALA A 61 -5.45 7.34 2.47
N GLN A 62 -5.41 7.93 3.65
CA GLN A 62 -6.62 8.28 4.39
C GLN A 62 -7.47 9.30 3.64
N GLY A 63 -6.85 10.36 3.11
CA GLY A 63 -7.56 11.35 2.32
C GLY A 63 -8.19 10.75 1.07
N TYR A 64 -7.46 9.87 0.40
CA TYR A 64 -7.98 9.15 -0.76
C TYR A 64 -9.20 8.30 -0.39
N ALA A 65 -9.14 7.58 0.74
CA ALA A 65 -10.25 6.74 1.18
C ALA A 65 -11.50 7.58 1.44
N ARG A 66 -11.34 8.73 2.08
CA ARG A 66 -12.47 9.62 2.39
C ARG A 66 -13.14 10.20 1.14
N VAL A 67 -12.33 10.57 0.16
CA VAL A 67 -12.83 11.21 -1.06
C VAL A 67 -13.39 10.19 -2.04
N SER A 68 -12.71 9.05 -2.19
CA SER A 68 -13.08 8.06 -3.21
C SER A 68 -14.15 7.06 -2.74
N GLY A 69 -14.30 6.89 -1.43
CA GLY A 69 -15.13 5.83 -0.87
C GLY A 69 -14.49 4.45 -0.95
N LYS A 70 -13.22 4.37 -1.35
CA LYS A 70 -12.46 3.12 -1.41
C LYS A 70 -11.54 3.00 -0.21
N VAL A 71 -11.01 1.78 0.02
CA VAL A 71 -10.00 1.57 1.06
C VAL A 71 -8.70 2.23 0.64
N GLY A 72 -8.10 3.02 1.54
CA GLY A 72 -6.78 3.60 1.32
C GLY A 72 -5.70 2.56 1.59
N VAL A 73 -4.71 2.47 0.71
CA VAL A 73 -3.63 1.48 0.82
C VAL A 73 -2.28 2.18 0.82
N CYS A 74 -1.45 1.87 1.80
CA CYS A 74 -0.06 2.30 1.78
C CYS A 74 0.86 1.09 1.90
N ILE A 75 2.03 1.18 1.27
CA ILE A 75 3.04 0.12 1.25
C ILE A 75 4.36 0.74 1.68
N VAL A 76 4.92 0.21 2.77
CA VAL A 76 6.15 0.73 3.37
C VAL A 76 7.08 -0.41 3.75
N THR A 77 8.34 -0.07 4.04
CA THR A 77 9.31 -1.08 4.48
C THR A 77 9.17 -1.38 5.97
N SER A 78 9.84 -2.43 6.42
CA SER A 78 9.88 -2.82 7.84
C SER A 78 10.68 -1.80 8.68
N GLY A 79 10.61 -1.95 10.00
CA GLY A 79 11.33 -1.10 10.94
C GLY A 79 10.80 0.32 10.96
N PRO A 80 11.66 1.32 10.77
CA PRO A 80 11.22 2.72 10.81
C PRO A 80 10.15 3.04 9.78
N GLY A 81 10.16 2.35 8.63
CA GLY A 81 9.09 2.50 7.63
C GLY A 81 7.73 2.18 8.23
N ALA A 82 7.62 1.02 8.85
CA ALA A 82 6.38 0.60 9.48
C ALA A 82 6.01 1.49 10.67
N THR A 83 6.96 1.83 11.54
CA THR A 83 6.66 2.65 12.72
C THR A 83 6.27 4.07 12.35
N ASN A 84 6.77 4.60 11.25
CA ASN A 84 6.40 5.93 10.77
C ASN A 84 4.96 6.00 10.25
N THR A 85 4.27 4.88 10.10
CA THR A 85 2.86 4.86 9.69
C THR A 85 1.89 4.95 10.87
N ILE A 86 2.37 4.80 12.10
CA ILE A 86 1.51 4.65 13.29
C ILE A 86 0.62 5.87 13.51
N THR A 87 1.15 7.08 13.36
CA THR A 87 0.35 8.29 13.53
C THR A 87 -0.83 8.31 12.54
N GLY A 88 -0.57 8.01 11.27
CA GLY A 88 -1.63 7.98 10.26
C GLY A 88 -2.64 6.87 10.50
N ILE A 89 -2.18 5.70 10.94
CA ILE A 89 -3.06 4.59 11.28
C ILE A 89 -3.94 4.96 12.47
N GLY A 90 -3.36 5.58 13.50
CA GLY A 90 -4.12 6.05 14.67
C GLY A 90 -5.18 7.07 14.28
N ASP A 91 -4.82 8.01 13.42
CA ASP A 91 -5.75 9.02 12.92
C ASP A 91 -6.90 8.37 12.14
N ALA A 92 -6.60 7.42 11.26
CA ALA A 92 -7.61 6.69 10.51
C ALA A 92 -8.54 5.90 11.44
N LEU A 93 -7.99 5.27 12.47
CA LEU A 93 -8.77 4.51 13.45
C LEU A 93 -9.75 5.43 14.19
N MET A 94 -9.30 6.59 14.64
CA MET A 94 -10.15 7.54 15.36
C MET A 94 -11.31 8.05 14.51
N ASP A 95 -11.11 8.16 13.20
CA ASP A 95 -12.12 8.70 12.29
C ASP A 95 -12.86 7.59 11.52
N SER A 96 -12.63 6.32 11.86
CA SER A 96 -13.23 5.16 11.18
C SER A 96 -13.00 5.16 9.68
N THR A 97 -11.85 5.62 9.24
CA THR A 97 -11.47 5.63 7.82
C THR A 97 -10.88 4.27 7.44
N PRO A 98 -11.41 3.56 6.43
CA PRO A 98 -10.89 2.26 6.04
C PRO A 98 -9.52 2.38 5.37
N MET A 99 -8.52 1.69 5.94
CA MET A 99 -7.16 1.78 5.46
C MET A 99 -6.41 0.46 5.68
N VAL A 100 -5.56 0.10 4.74
CA VAL A 100 -4.64 -1.03 4.86
C VAL A 100 -3.21 -0.50 4.75
N SER A 101 -2.38 -0.85 5.71
CA SER A 101 -0.96 -0.52 5.70
C SER A 101 -0.16 -1.82 5.63
N GLN A 102 0.53 -2.03 4.51
CA GLN A 102 1.36 -3.21 4.29
C GLN A 102 2.80 -2.84 4.55
N ALA A 103 3.45 -3.57 5.45
CA ALA A 103 4.85 -3.33 5.80
C ALA A 103 5.66 -4.62 5.73
N LYS A 104 6.91 -4.45 5.25
CA LYS A 104 7.90 -5.51 5.37
C LYS A 104 9.32 -4.96 5.26
#